data_f3743c764bb21e2407379c81f13700d2
#
_entry.id   f3743c764bb21e2407379c81f13700d2
#
_cell.length_a   1.000
_cell.length_b   1.000
_cell.length_c   1.000
_cell.angle_alpha   90.00
_cell.angle_beta   90.00
_cell.angle_gamma   90.00
#
_symmetry.space_group_name_H-M   'P 1'
#
loop_
_entity.id
_entity.type
_entity.pdbx_description
1 polymer ?
#
loop_
_entity_poly.entity_id
_entity_poly.type
_entity_poly.pdbx_seq_one_letter_code
_entity_poly.pdbx_strand_id
1 'polypeptide(L)'
;MLAVPVFGCILSLASCPQSQSTAGAAQAPAAEANRKLLDEVSQRLLAVTAGPEGMVWPPAFEIRPDEDKLNAWAGCAEAAGDKAAAKVVVTQGILEKVVQSDPDRLAFILGHELAHVVLRHVLQAAENTPFMEQVFSREQELVADRKGAELALAAGYSFRKGIEAIRRLMEVGGEYSSFEGLSADHPAWKDRLTLLDKEQASLWETMSAFDNGVVFLAVEQYAAAERCFRQVAKEFPACPEAWANLGYALLMQYCDALDPDDLRRFDVGHLVCGGFYRRPESLEAKVRGIDEELWWDAVGALRESLRLKPSQALVESNLGIAYLVRPAGRDMGQAAKYLDEAVAAATDEARLDPLARAAVLINASVADFAGGQTERCAARLTKAQEQGQLGFAGERPGAPSTMKVSGALLYNRSLVMSQSKDKLQQTEGLDALERYLGQGEVASAWWTLGYERYLLLCKEQGRPSKTKEQLAENTRVVLRPLTSVRLDDKETVALAELRADVASRLGPEKVIPMARGTSLVRLRYEQRGVDLIAGERVLALCVQSPAVAVLLRAAGLGTLKETELRVGMGKDQLDALLTDQDYDFRQLTDPEVNYRFYRDLGLAVRVRDGKVEELVVVQIPQRHLPGSG
;
A
#
# COMPACT_ATOMS: atom_id res chain seq x y z
N MET A 1 -54.04 36.81 12.35
CA MET A 1 -54.38 37.57 13.56
C MET A 1 -54.57 36.59 14.70
N LEU A 2 -53.59 36.51 15.57
CA LEU A 2 -53.67 36.48 17.03
C LEU A 2 -52.27 36.09 17.54
N ALA A 3 -51.61 37.09 18.08
CA ALA A 3 -50.35 36.96 18.82
C ALA A 3 -50.68 36.60 20.27
N VAL A 4 -49.85 35.79 20.93
CA VAL A 4 -49.86 35.63 22.39
C VAL A 4 -48.38 35.64 22.86
N PRO A 5 -48.11 36.31 23.99
CA PRO A 5 -46.82 36.86 24.31
C PRO A 5 -45.94 36.00 25.20
N VAL A 6 -44.65 36.31 25.13
CA VAL A 6 -43.53 35.91 25.96
C VAL A 6 -43.79 36.32 27.44
N PHE A 7 -43.53 35.42 28.39
CA PHE A 7 -43.24 35.74 29.76
C PHE A 7 -41.84 35.29 30.16
N GLY A 8 -41.00 36.28 30.39
CA GLY A 8 -39.69 36.10 30.99
C GLY A 8 -39.81 35.88 32.52
N CYS A 9 -38.96 35.03 33.03
CA CYS A 9 -38.65 35.01 34.47
C CYS A 9 -37.13 35.11 34.64
N ILE A 10 -36.71 36.26 35.10
CA ILE A 10 -35.35 36.52 35.60
C ILE A 10 -35.31 35.97 37.04
N LEU A 11 -34.41 35.05 37.30
CA LEU A 11 -33.96 34.72 38.66
C LEU A 11 -32.44 34.80 38.71
N SER A 12 -32.00 35.87 39.37
CA SER A 12 -30.63 36.09 39.81
C SER A 12 -30.30 35.15 40.97
N LEU A 13 -29.24 34.37 40.90
CA LEU A 13 -28.62 33.75 42.07
C LEU A 13 -27.08 33.70 41.91
N ALA A 14 -26.52 34.39 42.85
CA ALA A 14 -25.23 34.31 43.51
C ALA A 14 -24.08 33.45 42.89
N SER A 15 -22.99 34.16 42.70
CA SER A 15 -21.64 33.69 42.43
C SER A 15 -21.09 32.70 43.48
N CYS A 16 -20.75 31.50 43.02
CA CYS A 16 -19.82 30.60 43.69
C CYS A 16 -18.53 30.53 42.85
N PRO A 17 -17.36 30.49 43.43
CA PRO A 17 -16.11 30.49 42.65
C PRO A 17 -15.92 29.13 41.94
N GLN A 18 -15.92 29.16 40.63
CA GLN A 18 -15.59 28.00 39.81
C GLN A 18 -14.08 27.71 39.95
N SER A 19 -13.78 26.53 40.45
CA SER A 19 -12.49 25.87 40.23
C SER A 19 -12.31 25.68 38.73
N GLN A 20 -11.37 26.41 38.12
CA GLN A 20 -10.96 26.21 36.74
C GLN A 20 -10.35 24.81 36.62
N SER A 21 -11.09 23.90 35.99
CA SER A 21 -10.59 22.57 35.63
C SER A 21 -9.61 22.69 34.47
N THR A 22 -8.42 22.16 34.69
CA THR A 22 -7.35 22.06 33.71
C THR A 22 -7.64 21.10 32.51
N ALA A 23 -8.89 20.65 32.37
CA ALA A 23 -9.32 19.76 31.28
C ALA A 23 -9.50 20.46 29.92
N GLY A 24 -9.64 21.78 29.88
CA GLY A 24 -9.93 22.50 28.64
C GLY A 24 -8.75 22.65 27.67
N ALA A 25 -7.51 22.54 28.15
CA ALA A 25 -6.33 22.76 27.32
C ALA A 25 -5.90 21.52 26.50
N ALA A 26 -6.32 20.32 26.89
CA ALA A 26 -6.01 19.07 26.17
C ALA A 26 -7.07 18.68 25.11
N GLN A 27 -8.26 19.26 25.18
CA GLN A 27 -9.35 18.93 24.24
C GLN A 27 -9.26 19.67 22.90
N ALA A 28 -8.67 20.85 22.84
CA ALA A 28 -8.56 21.63 21.61
C ALA A 28 -7.69 20.95 20.51
N PRO A 29 -6.51 20.38 20.82
CA PRO A 29 -5.70 19.68 19.82
C PRO A 29 -6.36 18.39 19.27
N ALA A 30 -7.10 17.67 20.11
CA ALA A 30 -7.79 16.46 19.69
C ALA A 30 -8.99 16.77 18.78
N ALA A 31 -9.73 17.83 19.05
CA ALA A 31 -10.84 18.28 18.22
C ALA A 31 -10.36 18.74 16.83
N GLU A 32 -9.23 19.45 16.77
CA GLU A 32 -8.62 19.86 15.51
C GLU A 32 -8.11 18.66 14.70
N ALA A 33 -7.48 17.68 15.34
CA ALA A 33 -7.03 16.44 14.70
C ALA A 33 -8.21 15.63 14.13
N ASN A 34 -9.32 15.52 14.89
CA ASN A 34 -10.53 14.84 14.42
C ASN A 34 -11.17 15.57 13.25
N ARG A 35 -11.16 16.91 13.25
CA ARG A 35 -11.67 17.70 12.13
C ARG A 35 -10.86 17.50 10.89
N LYS A 36 -9.54 17.56 11.00
CA LYS A 36 -8.62 17.30 9.88
C LYS A 36 -8.82 15.90 9.30
N LEU A 37 -8.93 14.88 10.16
CA LEU A 37 -9.19 13.51 9.74
C LEU A 37 -10.53 13.38 8.99
N LEU A 38 -11.60 14.01 9.50
CA LEU A 38 -12.91 14.04 8.84
C LEU A 38 -12.81 14.69 7.45
N ASP A 39 -12.15 15.83 7.34
CA ASP A 39 -12.02 16.57 6.10
C ASP A 39 -11.20 15.77 5.07
N GLU A 40 -10.09 15.14 5.45
CA GLU A 40 -9.28 14.30 4.59
C GLU A 40 -10.04 13.08 4.05
N VAL A 41 -10.71 12.35 4.94
CA VAL A 41 -11.45 11.14 4.56
C VAL A 41 -12.66 11.49 3.69
N SER A 42 -13.42 12.51 4.05
CA SER A 42 -14.59 12.94 3.27
C SER A 42 -14.21 13.40 1.87
N GLN A 43 -13.12 14.19 1.72
CA GLN A 43 -12.62 14.63 0.41
C GLN A 43 -12.26 13.45 -0.49
N ARG A 44 -11.61 12.42 0.03
CA ARG A 44 -11.24 11.22 -0.74
C ARG A 44 -12.46 10.41 -1.17
N LEU A 45 -13.45 10.25 -0.28
CA LEU A 45 -14.70 9.58 -0.63
C LEU A 45 -15.48 10.37 -1.70
N LEU A 46 -15.52 11.68 -1.60
CA LEU A 46 -16.16 12.55 -2.59
C LEU A 46 -15.46 12.53 -3.96
N ALA A 47 -14.15 12.32 -3.97
CA ALA A 47 -13.39 12.25 -5.23
C ALA A 47 -13.73 11.01 -6.08
N VAL A 48 -14.27 9.96 -5.47
CA VAL A 48 -14.62 8.69 -6.16
C VAL A 48 -16.11 8.50 -6.37
N THR A 49 -16.93 9.50 -6.06
CA THR A 49 -18.38 9.42 -6.23
C THR A 49 -18.98 10.72 -6.78
N ALA A 50 -20.06 10.58 -7.52
CA ALA A 50 -20.81 11.72 -8.04
C ALA A 50 -22.09 11.95 -7.25
N GLY A 51 -22.53 13.20 -7.20
CA GLY A 51 -23.78 13.56 -6.55
C GLY A 51 -24.99 13.02 -7.29
N PRO A 52 -26.00 12.54 -6.57
CA PRO A 52 -27.25 12.09 -7.18
C PRO A 52 -28.07 13.28 -7.69
N GLU A 53 -28.90 13.01 -8.70
CA GLU A 53 -29.82 14.01 -9.24
C GLU A 53 -30.80 14.51 -8.18
N GLY A 54 -31.10 15.81 -8.20
CA GLY A 54 -32.03 16.42 -7.24
C GLY A 54 -31.42 16.79 -5.89
N MET A 55 -30.12 16.62 -5.70
CA MET A 55 -29.43 16.98 -4.45
C MET A 55 -28.35 18.04 -4.66
N VAL A 56 -28.11 18.83 -3.63
CA VAL A 56 -26.92 19.72 -3.57
C VAL A 56 -25.70 18.87 -3.32
N TRP A 57 -24.64 19.07 -4.09
CA TRP A 57 -23.40 18.30 -3.96
C TRP A 57 -22.19 19.23 -3.83
N PRO A 58 -21.21 18.94 -3.00
CA PRO A 58 -21.14 17.81 -2.04
C PRO A 58 -22.06 18.00 -0.81
N PRO A 59 -22.38 16.90 -0.09
CA PRO A 59 -23.06 16.99 1.21
C PRO A 59 -22.14 17.63 2.25
N ALA A 60 -22.70 18.23 3.28
CA ALA A 60 -21.95 18.76 4.41
C ALA A 60 -21.50 17.61 5.35
N PHE A 61 -20.27 17.69 5.88
CA PHE A 61 -19.76 16.77 6.89
C PHE A 61 -19.57 17.51 8.21
N GLU A 62 -20.20 17.01 9.28
CA GLU A 62 -20.23 17.66 10.57
C GLU A 62 -19.80 16.72 11.71
N ILE A 63 -19.08 17.27 12.72
CA ILE A 63 -18.83 16.58 13.98
C ILE A 63 -19.79 17.17 15.03
N ARG A 64 -20.41 16.30 15.83
CA ARG A 64 -21.15 16.69 17.03
C ARG A 64 -20.23 16.58 18.25
N PRO A 65 -19.62 17.70 18.69
CA PRO A 65 -18.56 17.68 19.70
C PRO A 65 -19.07 17.36 21.12
N ASP A 66 -20.33 17.62 21.39
CA ASP A 66 -20.93 17.46 22.73
C ASP A 66 -21.67 16.13 22.90
N GLU A 67 -21.56 15.20 21.93
CA GLU A 67 -22.24 13.91 21.95
C GLU A 67 -21.27 12.75 22.17
N ASP A 68 -21.28 12.21 23.41
CA ASP A 68 -20.54 10.98 23.76
C ASP A 68 -21.20 9.70 23.23
N LYS A 69 -22.37 9.80 22.63
CA LYS A 69 -23.10 8.68 22.03
C LYS A 69 -22.35 8.13 20.84
N LEU A 70 -22.47 6.81 20.64
CA LEU A 70 -21.91 6.14 19.45
C LEU A 70 -22.91 6.27 18.30
N ASN A 71 -22.85 7.38 17.55
CA ASN A 71 -23.75 7.61 16.43
C ASN A 71 -23.08 8.29 15.24
N ALA A 72 -23.50 7.87 14.04
CA ALA A 72 -23.31 8.59 12.79
C ALA A 72 -24.60 8.48 11.98
N TRP A 73 -24.92 9.49 11.19
CA TRP A 73 -26.13 9.47 10.38
C TRP A 73 -26.03 10.39 9.16
N ALA A 74 -26.77 10.02 8.11
CA ALA A 74 -27.04 10.89 6.98
C ALA A 74 -28.49 11.37 6.99
N GLY A 75 -28.72 12.62 6.58
CA GLY A 75 -30.05 13.16 6.47
C GLY A 75 -30.13 14.34 5.50
N CYS A 76 -31.36 14.71 5.11
CA CYS A 76 -31.64 15.89 4.32
C CYS A 76 -32.16 17.03 5.19
N ALA A 77 -31.59 18.22 5.03
CA ALA A 77 -32.21 19.46 5.49
C ALA A 77 -33.23 19.94 4.46
N GLU A 78 -34.20 20.80 4.88
CA GLU A 78 -35.15 21.41 3.96
C GLU A 78 -34.46 22.08 2.78
N ALA A 79 -35.02 21.88 1.59
CA ALA A 79 -34.45 22.29 0.34
C ALA A 79 -34.27 23.83 0.24
N ALA A 80 -33.11 24.26 -0.17
CA ALA A 80 -32.92 25.59 -0.72
C ALA A 80 -33.24 25.53 -2.23
N GLY A 81 -34.49 25.79 -2.61
CA GLY A 81 -34.99 25.68 -3.97
C GLY A 81 -35.38 24.23 -4.35
N ASP A 82 -35.18 23.87 -5.63
CA ASP A 82 -35.59 22.55 -6.17
C ASP A 82 -34.66 21.38 -5.79
N LYS A 83 -33.59 21.61 -5.02
CA LYS A 83 -32.62 20.60 -4.63
C LYS A 83 -32.54 20.40 -3.13
N ALA A 84 -32.57 19.17 -2.68
CA ALA A 84 -32.36 18.83 -1.29
C ALA A 84 -30.89 18.95 -0.87
N ALA A 85 -30.62 19.50 0.31
CA ALA A 85 -29.28 19.58 0.89
C ALA A 85 -29.08 18.43 1.89
N ALA A 86 -28.15 17.54 1.61
CA ALA A 86 -27.80 16.45 2.51
C ALA A 86 -26.64 16.83 3.43
N LYS A 87 -26.59 16.16 4.59
CA LYS A 87 -25.43 16.16 5.46
C LYS A 87 -25.17 14.80 6.07
N VAL A 88 -23.89 14.55 6.36
CA VAL A 88 -23.37 13.40 7.08
C VAL A 88 -22.80 13.89 8.39
N VAL A 89 -23.23 13.30 9.48
CA VAL A 89 -22.87 13.73 10.83
C VAL A 89 -22.23 12.56 11.57
N VAL A 90 -21.16 12.82 12.31
CA VAL A 90 -20.51 11.87 13.22
C VAL A 90 -20.42 12.47 14.62
N THR A 91 -20.60 11.64 15.65
CA THR A 91 -20.48 12.08 17.04
C THR A 91 -19.05 11.99 17.53
N GLN A 92 -18.69 12.80 18.52
CA GLN A 92 -17.40 12.70 19.19
C GLN A 92 -17.16 11.30 19.78
N GLY A 93 -18.21 10.67 20.33
CA GLY A 93 -18.14 9.34 20.89
C GLY A 93 -17.68 8.27 19.90
N ILE A 94 -18.14 8.32 18.64
CA ILE A 94 -17.64 7.42 17.57
C ILE A 94 -16.16 7.69 17.26
N LEU A 95 -15.79 8.97 17.13
CA LEU A 95 -14.40 9.32 16.79
C LEU A 95 -13.41 8.84 17.85
N GLU A 96 -13.75 8.98 19.13
CA GLU A 96 -12.87 8.60 20.23
C GLU A 96 -12.84 7.10 20.53
N LYS A 97 -14.01 6.45 20.52
CA LYS A 97 -14.14 5.06 21.00
C LYS A 97 -14.03 4.03 19.89
N VAL A 98 -14.42 4.38 18.66
CA VAL A 98 -14.45 3.46 17.51
C VAL A 98 -13.36 3.78 16.51
N VAL A 99 -13.31 5.00 16.00
CA VAL A 99 -12.37 5.43 14.97
C VAL A 99 -10.94 5.46 15.50
N GLN A 100 -10.72 6.13 16.64
CA GLN A 100 -9.41 6.23 17.31
C GLN A 100 -8.29 6.70 16.36
N SER A 101 -8.57 7.75 15.59
CA SER A 101 -7.67 8.33 14.59
C SER A 101 -7.29 7.39 13.44
N ASP A 102 -7.98 6.28 13.26
CA ASP A 102 -7.77 5.36 12.13
C ASP A 102 -8.62 5.79 10.93
N PRO A 103 -8.00 6.23 9.80
CA PRO A 103 -8.72 6.73 8.64
C PRO A 103 -9.53 5.65 7.92
N ASP A 104 -9.10 4.40 7.96
CA ASP A 104 -9.81 3.29 7.32
C ASP A 104 -11.13 3.00 8.03
N ARG A 105 -11.14 3.08 9.38
CA ARG A 105 -12.36 2.92 10.17
C ARG A 105 -13.32 4.06 9.93
N LEU A 106 -12.82 5.30 9.89
CA LEU A 106 -13.65 6.46 9.59
C LEU A 106 -14.22 6.39 8.18
N ALA A 107 -13.41 5.99 7.20
CA ALA A 107 -13.84 5.86 5.80
C ALA A 107 -14.98 4.86 5.63
N PHE A 108 -14.97 3.77 6.39
CA PHE A 108 -16.05 2.80 6.36
C PHE A 108 -17.36 3.39 6.91
N ILE A 109 -17.29 4.09 8.05
CA ILE A 109 -18.47 4.74 8.67
C ILE A 109 -19.02 5.85 7.76
N LEU A 110 -18.15 6.76 7.30
CA LEU A 110 -18.56 7.83 6.40
C LEU A 110 -19.05 7.32 5.04
N GLY A 111 -18.43 6.25 4.54
CA GLY A 111 -18.83 5.58 3.30
C GLY A 111 -20.24 5.04 3.39
N HIS A 112 -20.61 4.40 4.50
CA HIS A 112 -21.96 3.92 4.77
C HIS A 112 -22.97 5.08 4.78
N GLU A 113 -22.71 6.14 5.54
CA GLU A 113 -23.59 7.31 5.60
C GLU A 113 -23.69 8.05 4.25
N LEU A 114 -22.56 8.18 3.55
CA LEU A 114 -22.54 8.76 2.21
C LEU A 114 -23.32 7.91 1.21
N ALA A 115 -23.34 6.58 1.38
CA ALA A 115 -24.12 5.69 0.54
C ALA A 115 -25.63 5.96 0.65
N HIS A 116 -26.15 6.27 1.85
CA HIS A 116 -27.54 6.69 2.00
C HIS A 116 -27.86 7.96 1.21
N VAL A 117 -26.91 8.89 1.11
CA VAL A 117 -27.06 10.11 0.28
C VAL A 117 -27.03 9.74 -1.21
N VAL A 118 -26.02 9.00 -1.65
CA VAL A 118 -25.80 8.63 -3.06
C VAL A 118 -26.94 7.77 -3.62
N LEU A 119 -27.48 6.87 -2.81
CA LEU A 119 -28.61 6.00 -3.14
C LEU A 119 -29.97 6.70 -2.95
N ARG A 120 -29.98 7.95 -2.55
CA ARG A 120 -31.18 8.76 -2.32
C ARG A 120 -32.10 8.23 -1.20
N HIS A 121 -31.58 7.39 -0.30
CA HIS A 121 -32.37 6.88 0.82
C HIS A 121 -32.86 8.02 1.71
N VAL A 122 -32.01 9.04 1.89
CA VAL A 122 -32.33 10.26 2.69
C VAL A 122 -33.52 11.05 2.10
N LEU A 123 -33.73 11.05 0.78
CA LEU A 123 -34.89 11.69 0.14
C LEU A 123 -36.17 10.91 0.40
N GLN A 124 -36.12 9.57 0.28
CA GLN A 124 -37.26 8.71 0.53
C GLN A 124 -37.70 8.77 2.01
N ALA A 125 -36.74 8.84 2.91
CA ALA A 125 -37.02 9.01 4.33
C ALA A 125 -37.62 10.41 4.66
N ALA A 126 -37.12 11.47 3.99
CA ALA A 126 -37.57 12.84 4.20
C ALA A 126 -39.03 13.07 3.76
N GLU A 127 -39.52 12.32 2.77
CA GLU A 127 -40.95 12.38 2.36
C GLU A 127 -41.90 11.87 3.42
N ASN A 128 -41.44 11.03 4.35
CA ASN A 128 -42.27 10.34 5.33
C ASN A 128 -42.07 10.79 6.80
N THR A 129 -40.91 11.42 7.12
CA THR A 129 -40.51 11.66 8.51
C THR A 129 -39.71 12.94 8.68
N PRO A 130 -39.81 13.71 9.79
CA PRO A 130 -38.93 14.83 10.11
C PRO A 130 -37.47 14.39 10.18
N PHE A 131 -36.56 15.29 9.84
CA PHE A 131 -35.11 15.07 9.72
C PHE A 131 -34.44 14.27 10.84
N MET A 132 -34.90 14.46 12.09
CA MET A 132 -34.35 13.81 13.30
C MET A 132 -34.80 12.36 13.50
N GLU A 133 -35.76 11.89 12.70
CA GLU A 133 -36.42 10.57 12.86
C GLU A 133 -36.36 9.75 11.56
N GLN A 134 -35.44 10.10 10.66
CA GLN A 134 -35.27 9.36 9.40
C GLN A 134 -34.70 7.97 9.67
N VAL A 135 -35.50 6.96 9.38
CA VAL A 135 -35.16 5.55 9.56
C VAL A 135 -35.08 4.88 8.21
N PHE A 136 -34.04 4.10 8.00
CA PHE A 136 -33.84 3.34 6.78
C PHE A 136 -34.32 1.89 6.95
N SER A 137 -34.90 1.30 5.91
CA SER A 137 -35.29 -0.10 5.96
C SER A 137 -34.06 -1.01 6.04
N ARG A 138 -34.25 -2.25 6.52
CA ARG A 138 -33.21 -3.27 6.55
C ARG A 138 -32.53 -3.47 5.19
N GLU A 139 -33.30 -3.44 4.10
CA GLU A 139 -32.78 -3.56 2.74
C GLU A 139 -31.95 -2.35 2.35
N GLN A 140 -32.37 -1.14 2.70
CA GLN A 140 -31.59 0.08 2.48
C GLN A 140 -30.27 0.08 3.26
N GLU A 141 -30.27 -0.43 4.50
CA GLU A 141 -29.05 -0.59 5.30
C GLU A 141 -28.05 -1.55 4.64
N LEU A 142 -28.50 -2.71 4.16
CA LEU A 142 -27.66 -3.67 3.49
C LEU A 142 -27.07 -3.13 2.17
N VAL A 143 -27.86 -2.39 1.42
CA VAL A 143 -27.41 -1.74 0.18
C VAL A 143 -26.44 -0.60 0.49
N ALA A 144 -26.66 0.14 1.60
CA ALA A 144 -25.75 1.19 2.06
C ALA A 144 -24.42 0.61 2.56
N ASP A 145 -24.44 -0.50 3.29
CA ASP A 145 -23.23 -1.21 3.71
C ASP A 145 -22.38 -1.61 2.51
N ARG A 146 -23.00 -2.21 1.50
CA ARG A 146 -22.33 -2.59 0.27
C ARG A 146 -21.75 -1.38 -0.46
N LYS A 147 -22.57 -0.36 -0.70
CA LYS A 147 -22.17 0.83 -1.44
C LYS A 147 -21.10 1.64 -0.68
N GLY A 148 -21.22 1.75 0.63
CA GLY A 148 -20.24 2.41 1.47
C GLY A 148 -18.89 1.71 1.46
N ALA A 149 -18.91 0.39 1.49
CA ALA A 149 -17.71 -0.43 1.35
C ALA A 149 -17.05 -0.25 -0.03
N GLU A 150 -17.83 -0.21 -1.12
CA GLU A 150 -17.34 0.09 -2.48
C GLU A 150 -16.67 1.47 -2.54
N LEU A 151 -17.29 2.49 -1.93
CA LEU A 151 -16.75 3.85 -1.89
C LEU A 151 -15.44 3.92 -1.10
N ALA A 152 -15.38 3.30 0.07
CA ALA A 152 -14.17 3.25 0.89
C ALA A 152 -13.02 2.57 0.12
N LEU A 153 -13.28 1.43 -0.53
CA LEU A 153 -12.29 0.74 -1.34
C LEU A 153 -11.83 1.59 -2.54
N ALA A 154 -12.76 2.20 -3.27
CA ALA A 154 -12.43 3.06 -4.40
C ALA A 154 -11.62 4.30 -3.98
N ALA A 155 -11.83 4.80 -2.75
CA ALA A 155 -11.05 5.88 -2.16
C ALA A 155 -9.68 5.42 -1.61
N GLY A 156 -9.32 4.13 -1.76
CA GLY A 156 -8.03 3.57 -1.37
C GLY A 156 -7.93 3.20 0.11
N TYR A 157 -9.06 3.01 0.81
CA TYR A 157 -9.07 2.59 2.21
C TYR A 157 -9.15 1.08 2.36
N SER A 158 -8.58 0.57 3.45
CA SER A 158 -8.58 -0.86 3.76
C SER A 158 -9.92 -1.32 4.28
N PHE A 159 -10.56 -2.21 3.52
CA PHE A 159 -11.81 -2.83 3.96
C PHE A 159 -11.66 -3.65 5.24
N ARG A 160 -10.53 -4.35 5.39
CA ARG A 160 -10.23 -5.12 6.60
C ARG A 160 -10.23 -4.26 7.87
N LYS A 161 -9.62 -3.08 7.78
CA LYS A 161 -9.63 -2.08 8.85
C LYS A 161 -11.02 -1.49 9.07
N GLY A 162 -11.78 -1.29 7.99
CA GLY A 162 -13.17 -0.83 8.08
C GLY A 162 -14.07 -1.79 8.86
N ILE A 163 -13.93 -3.13 8.68
CA ILE A 163 -14.67 -4.12 9.48
C ILE A 163 -14.34 -4.00 10.98
N GLU A 164 -13.13 -3.63 11.34
CA GLU A 164 -12.77 -3.41 12.75
C GLU A 164 -13.62 -2.31 13.37
N ALA A 165 -14.12 -1.33 12.62
CA ALA A 165 -15.03 -0.32 13.12
C ALA A 165 -16.34 -0.94 13.60
N ILE A 166 -16.93 -1.87 12.83
CA ILE A 166 -18.16 -2.56 13.24
C ILE A 166 -17.92 -3.39 14.50
N ARG A 167 -16.79 -4.11 14.57
CA ARG A 167 -16.46 -4.91 15.76
C ARG A 167 -16.29 -4.04 17.00
N ARG A 168 -15.62 -2.91 16.88
CA ARG A 168 -15.49 -1.97 18.00
C ARG A 168 -16.82 -1.36 18.40
N LEU A 169 -17.70 -1.07 17.44
CA LEU A 169 -19.07 -0.66 17.75
C LEU A 169 -19.81 -1.71 18.59
N MET A 170 -19.62 -3.01 18.25
CA MET A 170 -20.19 -4.11 19.04
C MET A 170 -19.55 -4.22 20.43
N GLU A 171 -18.23 -4.09 20.54
CA GLU A 171 -17.50 -4.15 21.81
C GLU A 171 -17.90 -3.03 22.77
N VAL A 172 -18.02 -1.81 22.25
CA VAL A 172 -18.32 -0.61 23.06
C VAL A 172 -19.81 -0.43 23.29
N GLY A 173 -20.65 -0.76 22.29
CA GLY A 173 -22.11 -0.57 22.34
C GLY A 173 -22.90 -1.82 22.74
N GLY A 174 -22.27 -3.00 22.77
CA GLY A 174 -22.91 -4.31 22.98
C GLY A 174 -23.45 -4.95 21.69
N GLU A 175 -23.52 -6.28 21.68
CA GLU A 175 -23.87 -7.09 20.50
C GLU A 175 -25.26 -6.77 19.89
N TYR A 176 -26.16 -6.24 20.69
CA TYR A 176 -27.55 -5.93 20.34
C TYR A 176 -27.86 -4.44 20.35
N SER A 177 -26.86 -3.57 20.54
CA SER A 177 -27.10 -2.14 20.47
C SER A 177 -27.37 -1.75 19.01
N SER A 178 -28.54 -1.20 18.78
CA SER A 178 -28.78 -0.28 17.67
C SER A 178 -28.17 1.07 18.06
N PHE A 179 -27.80 1.92 17.09
CA PHE A 179 -27.53 3.32 17.40
C PHE A 179 -28.71 3.89 18.23
N GLU A 180 -28.46 4.29 19.47
CA GLU A 180 -29.52 4.92 20.30
C GLU A 180 -30.00 6.19 19.60
N GLY A 181 -31.26 6.23 19.24
CA GLY A 181 -31.89 7.33 18.53
C GLY A 181 -32.50 6.96 17.19
N LEU A 182 -32.14 5.77 16.66
CA LEU A 182 -32.78 5.17 15.50
C LEU A 182 -33.75 4.09 16.01
N SER A 183 -34.91 3.98 15.39
CA SER A 183 -36.02 3.14 15.88
C SER A 183 -35.61 1.67 16.03
N ALA A 184 -36.43 0.91 16.78
CA ALA A 184 -36.28 -0.53 17.02
C ALA A 184 -36.20 -1.42 15.75
N ASP A 185 -36.30 -0.82 14.56
CA ASP A 185 -36.33 -1.51 13.27
C ASP A 185 -34.96 -1.66 12.61
N HIS A 186 -33.88 -1.02 13.15
CA HIS A 186 -32.54 -1.27 12.67
C HIS A 186 -32.01 -2.61 13.20
N PRO A 187 -31.51 -3.49 12.31
CA PRO A 187 -30.91 -4.75 12.75
C PRO A 187 -29.70 -4.45 13.62
N ALA A 188 -29.58 -5.19 14.73
CA ALA A 188 -28.40 -5.13 15.58
C ALA A 188 -27.11 -5.40 14.76
N TRP A 189 -25.99 -4.82 15.16
CA TRP A 189 -24.71 -4.97 14.46
C TRP A 189 -24.34 -6.44 14.22
N LYS A 190 -24.65 -7.31 15.17
CA LYS A 190 -24.45 -8.75 15.04
C LYS A 190 -25.27 -9.33 13.90
N ASP A 191 -26.51 -8.90 13.74
CA ASP A 191 -27.38 -9.35 12.65
C ASP A 191 -26.91 -8.82 11.32
N ARG A 192 -26.44 -7.58 11.24
CA ARG A 192 -25.84 -6.99 10.03
C ARG A 192 -24.57 -7.76 9.62
N LEU A 193 -23.65 -8.02 10.55
CA LEU A 193 -22.47 -8.86 10.29
C LEU A 193 -22.87 -10.26 9.83
N THR A 194 -23.84 -10.88 10.52
CA THR A 194 -24.29 -12.25 10.17
C THR A 194 -24.95 -12.29 8.79
N LEU A 195 -25.72 -11.26 8.44
CA LEU A 195 -26.33 -11.15 7.11
C LEU A 195 -25.31 -10.84 6.03
N LEU A 196 -24.40 -9.91 6.29
CA LEU A 196 -23.30 -9.63 5.39
C LEU A 196 -22.44 -10.88 5.15
N ASP A 197 -22.16 -11.65 6.18
CA ASP A 197 -21.42 -12.92 6.07
C ASP A 197 -22.19 -14.00 5.29
N LYS A 198 -23.52 -14.07 5.41
CA LYS A 198 -24.35 -15.10 4.75
C LYS A 198 -24.78 -14.72 3.33
N GLU A 199 -25.27 -13.50 3.15
CA GLU A 199 -25.90 -13.07 1.89
C GLU A 199 -24.91 -12.42 0.93
N GLN A 200 -23.76 -11.95 1.43
CA GLN A 200 -22.77 -11.23 0.66
C GLN A 200 -21.34 -11.80 0.80
N ALA A 201 -21.23 -13.09 1.08
CA ALA A 201 -19.92 -13.75 1.19
C ALA A 201 -19.01 -13.47 -0.02
N SER A 202 -19.58 -13.35 -1.23
CA SER A 202 -18.80 -13.01 -2.42
C SER A 202 -18.26 -11.58 -2.42
N LEU A 203 -19.01 -10.62 -1.85
CA LEU A 203 -18.55 -9.23 -1.72
C LEU A 203 -17.39 -9.14 -0.73
N TRP A 204 -17.55 -9.77 0.45
CA TRP A 204 -16.49 -9.83 1.45
C TRP A 204 -15.23 -10.52 0.94
N GLU A 205 -15.42 -11.61 0.20
CA GLU A 205 -14.33 -12.32 -0.46
C GLU A 205 -13.61 -11.39 -1.46
N THR A 206 -14.36 -10.65 -2.28
CA THR A 206 -13.80 -9.76 -3.28
C THR A 206 -13.07 -8.58 -2.67
N MET A 207 -13.60 -7.99 -1.61
CA MET A 207 -12.97 -6.87 -0.91
C MET A 207 -11.73 -7.32 -0.12
N SER A 208 -11.82 -8.47 0.53
CA SER A 208 -10.63 -9.09 1.15
C SER A 208 -9.56 -9.42 0.10
N ALA A 209 -9.96 -9.73 -1.14
CA ALA A 209 -9.02 -10.00 -2.22
C ALA A 209 -8.16 -8.77 -2.56
N PHE A 210 -8.67 -7.53 -2.43
CA PHE A 210 -7.84 -6.34 -2.65
C PHE A 210 -6.67 -6.29 -1.65
N ASP A 211 -6.97 -6.35 -0.34
CA ASP A 211 -5.94 -6.33 0.70
C ASP A 211 -4.97 -7.50 0.58
N ASN A 212 -5.47 -8.68 0.26
CA ASN A 212 -4.64 -9.86 0.03
C ASN A 212 -3.76 -9.69 -1.21
N GLY A 213 -4.29 -9.11 -2.28
CA GLY A 213 -3.52 -8.77 -3.48
C GLY A 213 -2.36 -7.82 -3.17
N VAL A 214 -2.60 -6.80 -2.35
CA VAL A 214 -1.56 -5.86 -1.89
C VAL A 214 -0.46 -6.59 -1.10
N VAL A 215 -0.83 -7.49 -0.18
CA VAL A 215 0.15 -8.31 0.56
C VAL A 215 0.97 -9.17 -0.40
N PHE A 216 0.33 -9.81 -1.39
CA PHE A 216 1.04 -10.62 -2.38
C PHE A 216 1.98 -9.80 -3.25
N LEU A 217 1.61 -8.57 -3.64
CA LEU A 217 2.54 -7.67 -4.33
C LEU A 217 3.73 -7.31 -3.45
N ALA A 218 3.49 -7.01 -2.17
CA ALA A 218 4.54 -6.65 -1.22
C ALA A 218 5.59 -7.76 -1.06
N VAL A 219 5.17 -9.01 -1.20
CA VAL A 219 6.05 -10.20 -1.08
C VAL A 219 6.37 -10.86 -2.44
N GLU A 220 6.13 -10.16 -3.54
CA GLU A 220 6.46 -10.59 -4.91
C GLU A 220 5.81 -11.90 -5.38
N GLN A 221 4.65 -12.23 -4.82
CA GLN A 221 3.82 -13.34 -5.30
C GLN A 221 2.86 -12.86 -6.39
N TYR A 222 3.43 -12.46 -7.53
CA TYR A 222 2.72 -11.74 -8.58
C TYR A 222 1.54 -12.51 -9.18
N ALA A 223 1.66 -13.84 -9.37
CA ALA A 223 0.57 -14.66 -9.87
C ALA A 223 -0.61 -14.77 -8.87
N ALA A 224 -0.33 -14.74 -7.57
CA ALA A 224 -1.38 -14.71 -6.55
C ALA A 224 -2.02 -13.32 -6.47
N ALA A 225 -1.21 -12.25 -6.56
CA ALA A 225 -1.68 -10.88 -6.62
C ALA A 225 -2.59 -10.64 -7.82
N GLU A 226 -2.20 -11.12 -9.01
CA GLU A 226 -3.01 -11.06 -10.23
C GLU A 226 -4.41 -11.62 -10.01
N ARG A 227 -4.53 -12.84 -9.47
CA ARG A 227 -5.84 -13.47 -9.21
C ARG A 227 -6.71 -12.62 -8.30
N CYS A 228 -6.12 -12.05 -7.25
CA CYS A 228 -6.81 -11.17 -6.34
C CYS A 228 -7.34 -9.92 -7.06
N PHE A 229 -6.47 -9.22 -7.82
CA PHE A 229 -6.88 -7.99 -8.50
C PHE A 229 -7.79 -8.22 -9.70
N ARG A 230 -7.68 -9.34 -10.42
CA ARG A 230 -8.67 -9.71 -11.47
C ARG A 230 -10.06 -9.88 -10.87
N GLN A 231 -10.18 -10.49 -9.70
CA GLN A 231 -11.45 -10.61 -9.01
C GLN A 231 -11.99 -9.22 -8.64
N VAL A 232 -11.17 -8.36 -8.02
CA VAL A 232 -11.58 -7.01 -7.65
C VAL A 232 -11.98 -6.17 -8.87
N ALA A 233 -11.17 -6.16 -9.92
CA ALA A 233 -11.46 -5.40 -11.14
C ALA A 233 -12.74 -5.87 -11.86
N LYS A 234 -13.07 -7.16 -11.76
CA LYS A 234 -14.32 -7.72 -12.30
C LYS A 234 -15.56 -7.26 -11.52
N GLU A 235 -15.48 -7.28 -10.19
CA GLU A 235 -16.60 -6.92 -9.32
C GLU A 235 -16.72 -5.39 -9.13
N PHE A 236 -15.59 -4.67 -9.13
CA PHE A 236 -15.49 -3.21 -8.98
C PHE A 236 -14.72 -2.58 -10.16
N PRO A 237 -15.30 -2.60 -11.38
CA PRO A 237 -14.58 -2.13 -12.57
C PRO A 237 -14.22 -0.64 -12.54
N ALA A 238 -14.83 0.16 -11.67
CA ALA A 238 -14.54 1.58 -11.49
C ALA A 238 -13.41 1.87 -10.47
N CYS A 239 -12.72 0.85 -9.93
CA CYS A 239 -11.61 1.00 -9.00
C CYS A 239 -10.27 1.13 -9.76
N PRO A 240 -9.70 2.33 -9.94
CA PRO A 240 -8.46 2.53 -10.69
C PRO A 240 -7.26 1.82 -10.04
N GLU A 241 -7.23 1.73 -8.71
CA GLU A 241 -6.16 1.09 -7.95
C GLU A 241 -6.13 -0.44 -8.20
N ALA A 242 -7.28 -1.08 -8.35
CA ALA A 242 -7.34 -2.50 -8.70
C ALA A 242 -6.75 -2.75 -10.09
N TRP A 243 -7.05 -1.91 -11.07
CA TRP A 243 -6.49 -1.98 -12.40
C TRP A 243 -4.99 -1.67 -12.42
N ALA A 244 -4.53 -0.67 -11.65
CA ALA A 244 -3.11 -0.33 -11.53
C ALA A 244 -2.31 -1.51 -10.98
N ASN A 245 -2.78 -2.10 -9.88
CA ASN A 245 -2.12 -3.22 -9.22
C ASN A 245 -2.18 -4.51 -10.06
N LEU A 246 -3.28 -4.75 -10.77
CA LEU A 246 -3.39 -5.84 -11.74
C LEU A 246 -2.34 -5.68 -12.85
N GLY A 247 -2.28 -4.51 -13.46
CA GLY A 247 -1.31 -4.22 -14.51
C GLY A 247 0.13 -4.36 -14.05
N TYR A 248 0.44 -3.90 -12.82
CA TYR A 248 1.75 -4.10 -12.21
C TYR A 248 2.06 -5.59 -11.98
N ALA A 249 1.13 -6.36 -11.42
CA ALA A 249 1.34 -7.80 -11.18
C ALA A 249 1.61 -8.57 -12.48
N LEU A 250 0.88 -8.25 -13.55
CA LEU A 250 1.07 -8.85 -14.88
C LEU A 250 2.40 -8.44 -15.51
N LEU A 251 2.75 -7.15 -15.42
CA LEU A 251 4.04 -6.65 -15.92
C LEU A 251 5.22 -7.31 -15.21
N MET A 252 5.12 -7.51 -13.89
CA MET A 252 6.19 -8.18 -13.14
C MET A 252 6.33 -9.64 -13.51
N GLN A 253 5.24 -10.36 -13.77
CA GLN A 253 5.30 -11.73 -14.29
C GLN A 253 5.94 -11.77 -15.68
N TYR A 254 5.60 -10.83 -16.55
CA TYR A 254 6.24 -10.69 -17.86
C TYR A 254 7.75 -10.42 -17.71
N CYS A 255 8.14 -9.47 -16.87
CA CYS A 255 9.55 -9.15 -16.61
C CYS A 255 10.32 -10.33 -16.00
N ASP A 256 9.69 -11.14 -15.15
CA ASP A 256 10.28 -12.34 -14.56
C ASP A 256 10.59 -13.43 -15.62
N ALA A 257 9.93 -13.40 -16.78
CA ALA A 257 10.17 -14.31 -17.90
C ALA A 257 11.32 -13.85 -18.81
N LEU A 258 11.75 -12.58 -18.70
CA LEU A 258 12.88 -12.04 -19.47
C LEU A 258 14.20 -12.53 -18.90
N ASP A 259 15.12 -12.88 -19.77
CA ASP A 259 16.48 -13.22 -19.38
C ASP A 259 17.47 -12.08 -19.69
N PRO A 260 18.75 -12.17 -19.25
CA PRO A 260 19.75 -11.16 -19.56
C PRO A 260 19.98 -10.97 -21.07
N ASP A 261 19.76 -12.01 -21.90
CA ASP A 261 19.91 -11.89 -23.35
C ASP A 261 18.82 -11.05 -23.97
N ASP A 262 17.59 -11.12 -23.44
CA ASP A 262 16.50 -10.25 -23.87
C ASP A 262 16.79 -8.79 -23.56
N LEU A 263 17.30 -8.50 -22.35
CA LEU A 263 17.67 -7.14 -21.95
C LEU A 263 18.88 -6.62 -22.72
N ARG A 264 19.89 -7.48 -23.00
CA ARG A 264 21.08 -7.12 -23.76
C ARG A 264 20.78 -6.67 -25.19
N ARG A 265 19.73 -7.24 -25.82
CA ARG A 265 19.29 -6.83 -27.16
C ARG A 265 18.87 -5.36 -27.25
N PHE A 266 18.50 -4.76 -26.14
CA PHE A 266 18.03 -3.39 -26.10
C PHE A 266 19.06 -2.38 -25.63
N ASP A 267 20.19 -2.83 -25.11
CA ASP A 267 21.20 -1.96 -24.47
C ASP A 267 20.61 -0.95 -23.48
N VAL A 268 19.55 -1.36 -22.78
CA VAL A 268 18.87 -0.50 -21.81
C VAL A 268 19.67 -0.39 -20.51
N GLY A 269 19.49 0.73 -19.79
CA GLY A 269 20.00 0.91 -18.44
C GLY A 269 19.18 0.15 -17.40
N HIS A 270 19.61 0.24 -16.16
CA HIS A 270 18.94 -0.40 -15.03
C HIS A 270 17.61 0.31 -14.70
N LEU A 271 16.51 -0.42 -14.77
CA LEU A 271 15.18 0.05 -14.44
C LEU A 271 14.87 -0.21 -12.96
N VAL A 272 14.20 0.74 -12.32
CA VAL A 272 13.68 0.58 -10.95
C VAL A 272 12.25 0.05 -11.02
N CYS A 273 12.14 -1.25 -11.07
CA CYS A 273 10.88 -1.98 -10.91
C CYS A 273 11.17 -3.33 -10.24
N GLY A 274 10.17 -3.98 -9.66
CA GLY A 274 10.31 -5.38 -9.27
C GLY A 274 10.50 -6.25 -10.51
N GLY A 275 10.83 -7.50 -10.34
CA GLY A 275 11.11 -8.41 -11.45
C GLY A 275 12.56 -8.36 -11.91
N PHE A 276 12.84 -8.97 -13.08
CA PHE A 276 14.17 -9.16 -13.64
C PHE A 276 15.11 -10.02 -12.78
N TYR A 277 14.56 -10.92 -11.98
CA TYR A 277 15.34 -11.92 -11.30
C TYR A 277 15.44 -13.14 -12.19
N ARG A 278 16.67 -13.52 -12.48
CA ARG A 278 16.91 -14.79 -13.14
C ARG A 278 16.30 -15.90 -12.29
N ARG A 279 15.18 -16.47 -12.74
CA ARG A 279 14.69 -17.70 -12.14
C ARG A 279 15.78 -18.75 -12.29
N PRO A 280 15.98 -19.60 -11.25
CA PRO A 280 16.74 -20.82 -11.47
C PRO A 280 16.19 -21.51 -12.72
N GLU A 281 17.08 -22.15 -13.43
CA GLU A 281 16.77 -22.94 -14.61
C GLU A 281 15.81 -24.11 -14.30
N SER A 282 14.60 -23.81 -13.80
CA SER A 282 13.56 -24.82 -13.78
C SER A 282 13.24 -25.13 -15.24
N LEU A 283 13.20 -26.42 -15.57
CA LEU A 283 12.77 -26.87 -16.90
C LEU A 283 11.45 -26.20 -17.32
N GLU A 284 10.57 -25.91 -16.39
CA GLU A 284 9.27 -25.25 -16.61
C GLU A 284 9.38 -23.79 -17.09
N ALA A 285 10.38 -23.03 -16.61
CA ALA A 285 10.59 -21.65 -17.05
C ALA A 285 11.19 -21.57 -18.45
N LYS A 286 12.08 -22.53 -18.83
CA LYS A 286 12.62 -22.64 -20.19
C LYS A 286 11.56 -23.05 -21.22
N VAL A 287 10.53 -23.79 -20.79
CA VAL A 287 9.48 -24.31 -21.68
C VAL A 287 8.40 -23.27 -21.98
N ARG A 288 8.14 -22.30 -21.08
CA ARG A 288 7.05 -21.33 -21.26
C ARG A 288 7.35 -20.22 -22.26
N GLY A 289 8.63 -19.84 -22.45
CA GLY A 289 8.97 -18.67 -23.26
C GLY A 289 8.38 -17.36 -22.69
N ILE A 290 8.51 -16.28 -23.46
CA ILE A 290 7.92 -14.98 -23.15
C ILE A 290 6.44 -15.05 -23.50
N ASP A 291 5.58 -14.79 -22.52
CA ASP A 291 4.13 -14.76 -22.71
C ASP A 291 3.69 -13.34 -23.11
N GLU A 292 3.50 -13.14 -24.40
CA GLU A 292 3.05 -11.86 -24.95
C GLU A 292 1.62 -11.48 -24.50
N GLU A 293 0.76 -12.43 -24.11
CA GLU A 293 -0.57 -12.14 -23.57
C GLU A 293 -0.48 -11.40 -22.23
N LEU A 294 0.49 -11.79 -21.38
CA LEU A 294 0.76 -11.05 -20.13
C LEU A 294 1.10 -9.57 -20.38
N TRP A 295 1.87 -9.31 -21.45
CA TRP A 295 2.23 -7.93 -21.82
C TRP A 295 0.99 -7.13 -22.24
N TRP A 296 0.16 -7.70 -23.11
CA TRP A 296 -1.07 -7.04 -23.58
C TRP A 296 -2.05 -6.80 -22.44
N ASP A 297 -2.24 -7.79 -21.57
CA ASP A 297 -3.08 -7.70 -20.40
C ASP A 297 -2.54 -6.64 -19.42
N ALA A 298 -1.23 -6.58 -19.18
CA ALA A 298 -0.61 -5.58 -18.32
C ALA A 298 -0.85 -4.17 -18.84
N VAL A 299 -0.57 -3.93 -20.14
CA VAL A 299 -0.78 -2.62 -20.78
C VAL A 299 -2.27 -2.25 -20.78
N GLY A 300 -3.15 -3.20 -21.04
CA GLY A 300 -4.60 -3.01 -20.99
C GLY A 300 -5.07 -2.55 -19.61
N ALA A 301 -4.65 -3.24 -18.56
CA ALA A 301 -5.01 -2.92 -17.18
C ALA A 301 -4.45 -1.55 -16.73
N LEU A 302 -3.18 -1.25 -17.04
CA LEU A 302 -2.59 0.04 -16.69
C LEU A 302 -3.29 1.21 -17.42
N ARG A 303 -3.65 1.04 -18.69
CA ARG A 303 -4.41 2.04 -19.44
C ARG A 303 -5.81 2.24 -18.88
N GLU A 304 -6.47 1.17 -18.45
CA GLU A 304 -7.79 1.26 -17.82
C GLU A 304 -7.71 2.04 -16.50
N SER A 305 -6.66 1.81 -15.70
CA SER A 305 -6.40 2.62 -14.49
C SER A 305 -6.28 4.11 -14.83
N LEU A 306 -5.49 4.47 -15.86
CA LEU A 306 -5.33 5.89 -16.29
C LEU A 306 -6.62 6.47 -16.88
N ARG A 307 -7.45 5.66 -17.53
CA ARG A 307 -8.76 6.11 -18.02
C ARG A 307 -9.68 6.49 -16.86
N LEU A 308 -9.66 5.74 -15.78
CA LEU A 308 -10.45 5.98 -14.57
C LEU A 308 -9.91 7.14 -13.72
N LYS A 309 -8.59 7.20 -13.59
CA LYS A 309 -7.88 8.24 -12.84
C LYS A 309 -6.64 8.67 -13.62
N PRO A 310 -6.71 9.79 -14.34
CA PRO A 310 -5.58 10.34 -15.10
C PRO A 310 -4.43 10.79 -14.17
N SER A 311 -3.23 10.91 -14.76
CA SER A 311 -2.05 11.50 -14.10
C SER A 311 -1.62 10.74 -12.83
N GLN A 312 -1.25 9.49 -13.01
CA GLN A 312 -0.71 8.61 -11.95
C GLN A 312 0.75 8.27 -12.27
N ALA A 313 1.71 8.91 -11.60
CA ALA A 313 3.14 8.81 -11.90
C ALA A 313 3.67 7.37 -11.97
N LEU A 314 3.27 6.50 -11.05
CA LEU A 314 3.74 5.10 -11.02
C LEU A 314 3.11 4.25 -12.13
N VAL A 315 1.84 4.49 -12.46
CA VAL A 315 1.14 3.76 -13.54
C VAL A 315 1.72 4.14 -14.89
N GLU A 316 1.96 5.43 -15.13
CA GLU A 316 2.62 5.93 -16.33
C GLU A 316 4.06 5.41 -16.45
N SER A 317 4.82 5.40 -15.34
CA SER A 317 6.16 4.80 -15.30
C SER A 317 6.14 3.32 -15.67
N ASN A 318 5.20 2.55 -15.13
CA ASN A 318 5.04 1.13 -15.44
C ASN A 318 4.66 0.89 -16.92
N LEU A 319 3.82 1.74 -17.50
CA LEU A 319 3.55 1.70 -18.95
C LEU A 319 4.81 1.98 -19.77
N GLY A 320 5.58 2.99 -19.41
CA GLY A 320 6.85 3.29 -20.06
C GLY A 320 7.82 2.11 -19.99
N ILE A 321 7.94 1.46 -18.83
CA ILE A 321 8.75 0.25 -18.64
C ILE A 321 8.24 -0.88 -19.56
N ALA A 322 6.94 -1.14 -19.61
CA ALA A 322 6.35 -2.18 -20.44
C ALA A 322 6.77 -2.02 -21.92
N TYR A 323 6.75 -0.80 -22.44
CA TYR A 323 7.19 -0.52 -23.81
C TYR A 323 8.69 -0.60 -24.01
N LEU A 324 9.50 -0.31 -22.99
CA LEU A 324 10.95 -0.44 -23.04
C LEU A 324 11.41 -1.90 -23.11
N VAL A 325 10.80 -2.77 -22.30
CA VAL A 325 11.32 -4.13 -22.07
C VAL A 325 10.75 -5.18 -23.00
N ARG A 326 9.83 -4.84 -23.90
CA ARG A 326 9.21 -5.79 -24.83
C ARG A 326 10.18 -6.22 -25.94
N PRO A 327 10.64 -7.50 -26.01
CA PRO A 327 11.57 -7.94 -27.03
C PRO A 327 11.00 -7.89 -28.46
N ALA A 328 9.73 -8.25 -28.62
CA ALA A 328 9.08 -8.44 -29.91
C ALA A 328 8.41 -7.19 -30.49
N GLY A 329 8.81 -6.00 -30.11
CA GLY A 329 8.18 -4.78 -30.63
C GLY A 329 8.33 -3.60 -29.70
N ARG A 330 9.56 -3.35 -29.30
CA ARG A 330 9.94 -2.18 -28.52
C ARG A 330 9.46 -0.91 -29.21
N ASP A 331 8.65 -0.11 -28.52
CA ASP A 331 8.18 1.17 -28.99
C ASP A 331 8.79 2.29 -28.14
N MET A 332 9.91 2.83 -28.60
CA MET A 332 10.62 3.91 -27.92
C MET A 332 9.80 5.20 -27.83
N GLY A 333 8.93 5.46 -28.82
CA GLY A 333 8.07 6.63 -28.81
C GLY A 333 7.05 6.56 -27.69
N GLN A 334 6.37 5.42 -27.54
CA GLN A 334 5.42 5.21 -26.45
C GLN A 334 6.13 5.15 -25.08
N ALA A 335 7.28 4.49 -25.00
CA ALA A 335 8.07 4.44 -23.78
C ALA A 335 8.46 5.84 -23.29
N ALA A 336 9.06 6.67 -24.18
CA ALA A 336 9.45 8.03 -23.84
C ALA A 336 8.24 8.89 -23.46
N LYS A 337 7.13 8.78 -24.19
CA LYS A 337 5.89 9.51 -23.89
C LYS A 337 5.41 9.23 -22.47
N TYR A 338 5.17 7.97 -22.13
CA TYR A 338 4.65 7.61 -20.80
C TYR A 338 5.63 7.94 -19.67
N LEU A 339 6.94 7.80 -19.90
CA LEU A 339 7.93 8.18 -18.89
C LEU A 339 8.06 9.70 -18.72
N ASP A 340 7.84 10.51 -19.76
CA ASP A 340 7.76 11.95 -19.65
C ASP A 340 6.49 12.38 -18.91
N GLU A 341 5.35 11.76 -19.20
CA GLU A 341 4.09 11.95 -18.45
C GLU A 341 4.27 11.57 -16.98
N ALA A 342 4.92 10.44 -16.68
CA ALA A 342 5.22 10.03 -15.32
C ALA A 342 6.08 11.05 -14.55
N VAL A 343 7.09 11.65 -15.20
CA VAL A 343 7.92 12.69 -14.57
C VAL A 343 7.10 13.95 -14.30
N ALA A 344 6.20 14.34 -15.21
CA ALA A 344 5.30 15.47 -15.00
C ALA A 344 4.35 15.19 -13.83
N ALA A 345 3.66 14.04 -13.84
CA ALA A 345 2.76 13.63 -12.76
C ALA A 345 3.48 13.55 -11.41
N ALA A 346 4.70 13.00 -11.35
CA ALA A 346 5.49 12.93 -10.12
C ALA A 346 5.89 14.32 -9.57
N THR A 347 5.93 15.35 -10.41
CA THR A 347 6.22 16.73 -9.98
C THR A 347 4.99 17.36 -9.34
N ASP A 348 3.81 17.07 -9.86
CA ASP A 348 2.53 17.61 -9.38
C ASP A 348 1.99 16.85 -8.16
N GLU A 349 2.37 15.58 -7.99
CA GLU A 349 1.93 14.72 -6.90
C GLU A 349 2.74 15.01 -5.63
N ALA A 350 2.30 15.99 -4.83
CA ALA A 350 3.00 16.46 -3.64
C ALA A 350 3.25 15.36 -2.58
N ARG A 351 2.40 14.32 -2.55
CA ARG A 351 2.46 13.20 -1.60
C ARG A 351 3.30 12.01 -2.08
N LEU A 352 3.82 12.05 -3.31
CA LEU A 352 4.66 10.97 -3.81
C LEU A 352 5.97 10.91 -3.00
N ASP A 353 6.30 9.71 -2.50
CA ASP A 353 7.52 9.48 -1.72
C ASP A 353 8.76 9.92 -2.53
N PRO A 354 9.76 10.56 -1.91
CA PRO A 354 10.99 10.99 -2.58
C PRO A 354 11.71 9.86 -3.33
N LEU A 355 11.72 8.63 -2.79
CA LEU A 355 12.33 7.47 -3.47
C LEU A 355 11.53 7.03 -4.70
N ALA A 356 10.20 7.04 -4.61
CA ALA A 356 9.34 6.74 -5.77
C ALA A 356 9.54 7.78 -6.87
N ARG A 357 9.66 9.06 -6.52
CA ARG A 357 9.97 10.14 -7.46
C ARG A 357 11.35 9.96 -8.11
N ALA A 358 12.36 9.60 -7.32
CA ALA A 358 13.68 9.26 -7.86
C ALA A 358 13.63 8.06 -8.81
N ALA A 359 12.87 7.01 -8.46
CA ALA A 359 12.68 5.84 -9.31
C ALA A 359 12.05 6.21 -10.67
N VAL A 360 11.02 7.06 -10.69
CA VAL A 360 10.41 7.56 -11.93
C VAL A 360 11.43 8.30 -12.79
N LEU A 361 12.25 9.18 -12.19
CA LEU A 361 13.30 9.91 -12.92
C LEU A 361 14.38 8.96 -13.48
N ILE A 362 14.78 7.94 -12.72
CA ILE A 362 15.75 6.93 -13.17
C ILE A 362 15.17 6.13 -14.35
N ASN A 363 13.93 5.67 -14.27
CA ASN A 363 13.28 4.95 -15.36
C ASN A 363 13.18 5.81 -16.63
N ALA A 364 12.84 7.08 -16.48
CA ALA A 364 12.79 8.01 -17.59
C ALA A 364 14.20 8.28 -18.20
N SER A 365 15.25 8.28 -17.37
CA SER A 365 16.62 8.41 -17.86
C SER A 365 17.05 7.24 -18.76
N VAL A 366 16.51 6.04 -18.51
CA VAL A 366 16.78 4.86 -19.35
C VAL A 366 16.22 5.04 -20.76
N ALA A 367 15.01 5.61 -20.90
CA ALA A 367 14.46 5.92 -22.22
C ALA A 367 15.26 7.00 -22.95
N ASP A 368 15.72 8.03 -22.24
CA ASP A 368 16.58 9.07 -22.80
C ASP A 368 17.91 8.48 -23.29
N PHE A 369 18.54 7.62 -22.48
CA PHE A 369 19.79 6.95 -22.86
C PHE A 369 19.61 6.09 -24.10
N ALA A 370 18.58 5.25 -24.13
CA ALA A 370 18.26 4.41 -25.26
C ALA A 370 17.85 5.21 -26.52
N GLY A 371 17.33 6.43 -26.35
CA GLY A 371 17.05 7.39 -27.43
C GLY A 371 18.24 8.26 -27.84
N GLY A 372 19.43 8.04 -27.28
CA GLY A 372 20.65 8.82 -27.57
C GLY A 372 20.67 10.24 -26.96
N GLN A 373 19.75 10.54 -26.03
CA GLN A 373 19.65 11.86 -25.38
C GLN A 373 20.50 11.89 -24.10
N THR A 374 21.82 11.73 -24.23
CA THR A 374 22.76 11.56 -23.12
C THR A 374 22.74 12.70 -22.12
N GLU A 375 22.63 13.95 -22.58
CA GLU A 375 22.57 15.14 -21.68
C GLU A 375 21.29 15.15 -20.83
N ARG A 376 20.15 14.82 -21.44
CA ARG A 376 18.86 14.74 -20.73
C ARG A 376 18.88 13.59 -19.74
N CYS A 377 19.45 12.44 -20.12
CA CYS A 377 19.66 11.31 -19.23
C CYS A 377 20.49 11.73 -17.99
N ALA A 378 21.64 12.37 -18.18
CA ALA A 378 22.49 12.85 -17.09
C ALA A 378 21.76 13.82 -16.15
N ALA A 379 21.01 14.77 -16.70
CA ALA A 379 20.23 15.74 -15.94
C ALA A 379 19.16 15.06 -15.07
N ARG A 380 18.46 14.05 -15.60
CA ARG A 380 17.47 13.28 -14.82
C ARG A 380 18.12 12.48 -13.71
N LEU A 381 19.26 11.85 -13.94
CA LEU A 381 20.00 11.11 -12.91
C LEU A 381 20.49 12.04 -11.79
N THR A 382 20.92 13.25 -12.12
CA THR A 382 21.29 14.27 -11.11
C THR A 382 20.07 14.66 -10.28
N LYS A 383 18.95 14.96 -10.94
CA LYS A 383 17.69 15.31 -10.24
C LYS A 383 17.16 14.16 -9.39
N ALA A 384 17.31 12.90 -9.85
CA ALA A 384 16.93 11.73 -9.07
C ALA A 384 17.74 11.59 -7.78
N GLN A 385 19.06 11.85 -7.85
CA GLN A 385 19.94 11.86 -6.69
C GLN A 385 19.51 12.92 -5.66
N GLU A 386 19.26 14.13 -6.12
CA GLU A 386 18.86 15.26 -5.27
C GLU A 386 17.49 15.00 -4.61
N GLN A 387 16.49 14.64 -5.37
CA GLN A 387 15.12 14.42 -4.87
C GLN A 387 14.99 13.19 -3.98
N GLY A 388 15.70 12.12 -4.28
CA GLY A 388 15.72 10.91 -3.46
C GLY A 388 16.60 11.02 -2.23
N GLN A 389 17.35 12.12 -2.07
CA GLN A 389 18.40 12.27 -1.05
C GLN A 389 19.37 11.07 -1.05
N LEU A 390 19.66 10.55 -2.26
CA LEU A 390 20.47 9.36 -2.46
C LEU A 390 21.93 9.69 -2.21
N GLY A 391 22.43 9.27 -1.05
CA GLY A 391 23.87 9.25 -0.76
C GLY A 391 24.53 8.05 -1.44
N PHE A 392 25.80 8.20 -1.83
CA PHE A 392 26.58 7.01 -2.20
C PHE A 392 26.99 6.27 -0.93
N ALA A 393 26.84 4.95 -0.93
CA ALA A 393 27.32 4.13 0.17
C ALA A 393 28.83 4.41 0.40
N GLY A 394 29.18 4.88 1.58
CA GLY A 394 30.54 5.31 1.95
C GLY A 394 30.64 6.77 2.39
N GLU A 395 29.69 7.65 2.01
CA GLU A 395 29.75 9.08 2.39
C GLU A 395 29.04 9.40 3.71
N ARG A 396 28.15 8.52 4.19
CA ARG A 396 27.53 8.63 5.53
C ARG A 396 27.39 7.25 6.16
N PRO A 397 28.18 6.92 7.18
CA PRO A 397 27.88 5.77 8.02
C PRO A 397 26.49 5.94 8.64
N GLY A 398 25.57 5.02 8.39
CA GLY A 398 24.22 5.04 8.96
C GLY A 398 23.10 5.60 8.07
N ALA A 399 23.36 5.94 6.81
CA ALA A 399 22.26 6.21 5.87
C ALA A 399 21.53 4.92 5.50
N PRO A 400 20.18 4.88 5.50
CA PRO A 400 19.44 3.70 5.10
C PRO A 400 19.83 3.30 3.67
N SER A 401 20.11 2.02 3.49
CA SER A 401 20.47 1.48 2.19
C SER A 401 19.23 1.41 1.31
N THR A 402 19.08 2.38 0.42
CA THR A 402 18.04 2.43 -0.62
C THR A 402 18.57 1.81 -1.90
N MET A 403 19.28 0.69 -1.79
CA MET A 403 20.23 0.18 -2.80
C MET A 403 19.63 -0.09 -4.16
N LYS A 404 18.36 -0.47 -4.30
CA LYS A 404 17.83 -0.66 -5.65
C LYS A 404 17.73 0.65 -6.41
N VAL A 405 17.25 1.70 -5.77
CA VAL A 405 17.19 3.03 -6.39
C VAL A 405 18.61 3.59 -6.56
N SER A 406 19.44 3.51 -5.51
CA SER A 406 20.85 3.93 -5.56
C SER A 406 21.67 3.07 -6.50
N GLY A 407 21.45 1.76 -6.53
CA GLY A 407 22.12 0.84 -7.44
C GLY A 407 21.78 1.13 -8.90
N ALA A 408 20.50 1.34 -9.22
CA ALA A 408 20.09 1.73 -10.58
C ALA A 408 20.67 3.09 -10.98
N LEU A 409 20.74 4.04 -10.05
CA LEU A 409 21.40 5.33 -10.27
C LEU A 409 22.90 5.15 -10.61
N LEU A 410 23.64 4.36 -9.81
CA LEU A 410 25.06 4.08 -10.04
C LEU A 410 25.28 3.39 -11.40
N TYR A 411 24.50 2.37 -11.70
CA TYR A 411 24.55 1.66 -12.96
C TYR A 411 24.33 2.60 -14.14
N ASN A 412 23.26 3.38 -14.16
CA ASN A 412 22.91 4.27 -15.25
C ASN A 412 23.91 5.44 -15.40
N ARG A 413 24.44 5.96 -14.30
CA ARG A 413 25.53 6.94 -14.35
C ARG A 413 26.78 6.34 -14.98
N SER A 414 27.13 5.09 -14.67
CA SER A 414 28.27 4.44 -15.29
C SER A 414 28.12 4.33 -16.80
N LEU A 415 26.89 4.07 -17.29
CA LEU A 415 26.59 4.04 -18.73
C LEU A 415 26.88 5.38 -19.41
N VAL A 416 26.36 6.46 -18.84
CA VAL A 416 26.54 7.82 -19.37
C VAL A 416 28.01 8.22 -19.33
N MET A 417 28.69 8.03 -18.19
CA MET A 417 30.08 8.42 -17.98
C MET A 417 31.05 7.62 -18.86
N SER A 418 30.76 6.34 -19.10
CA SER A 418 31.60 5.49 -19.97
C SER A 418 31.59 5.95 -21.44
N GLN A 419 30.55 6.65 -21.88
CA GLN A 419 30.46 7.21 -23.24
C GLN A 419 31.09 8.60 -23.36
N SER A 420 31.55 9.19 -22.27
CA SER A 420 32.22 10.50 -22.30
C SER A 420 33.54 10.44 -23.08
N LYS A 421 33.93 11.57 -23.70
CA LYS A 421 35.26 11.76 -24.29
C LYS A 421 36.32 12.09 -23.22
N ASP A 422 35.90 12.45 -22.03
CA ASP A 422 36.78 12.76 -20.90
C ASP A 422 37.20 11.47 -20.17
N LYS A 423 38.50 11.23 -20.13
CA LYS A 423 39.08 10.04 -19.47
C LYS A 423 38.80 9.99 -17.97
N LEU A 424 38.68 11.16 -17.32
CA LEU A 424 38.35 11.20 -15.90
C LEU A 424 36.94 10.68 -15.66
N GLN A 425 35.98 11.16 -16.45
CA GLN A 425 34.60 10.66 -16.39
C GLN A 425 34.50 9.18 -16.73
N GLN A 426 35.25 8.68 -17.73
CA GLN A 426 35.28 7.25 -18.02
C GLN A 426 35.78 6.43 -16.82
N THR A 427 36.81 6.91 -16.12
CA THR A 427 37.32 6.27 -14.91
C THR A 427 36.29 6.28 -13.78
N GLU A 428 35.67 7.42 -13.52
CA GLU A 428 34.57 7.55 -12.53
C GLU A 428 33.39 6.65 -12.86
N GLY A 429 33.07 6.48 -14.15
CA GLY A 429 32.03 5.57 -14.63
C GLY A 429 32.36 4.11 -14.31
N LEU A 430 33.60 3.68 -14.50
CA LEU A 430 34.06 2.34 -14.13
C LEU A 430 34.02 2.13 -12.62
N ASP A 431 34.46 3.11 -11.83
CA ASP A 431 34.42 3.05 -10.37
C ASP A 431 32.98 3.02 -9.82
N ALA A 432 32.04 3.71 -10.48
CA ALA A 432 30.61 3.65 -10.15
C ALA A 432 30.04 2.25 -10.42
N LEU A 433 30.42 1.64 -11.54
CA LEU A 433 29.98 0.29 -11.89
C LEU A 433 30.58 -0.77 -10.95
N GLU A 434 31.85 -0.62 -10.56
CA GLU A 434 32.49 -1.50 -9.57
C GLU A 434 31.79 -1.41 -8.21
N ARG A 435 31.42 -0.19 -7.78
CA ARG A 435 30.61 0.01 -6.56
C ARG A 435 29.24 -0.64 -6.66
N TYR A 436 28.56 -0.49 -7.80
CA TYR A 436 27.28 -1.16 -8.05
C TYR A 436 27.41 -2.68 -7.88
N LEU A 437 28.41 -3.29 -8.54
CA LEU A 437 28.65 -4.73 -8.49
C LEU A 437 29.00 -5.23 -7.08
N GLY A 438 29.74 -4.43 -6.30
CA GLY A 438 30.06 -4.75 -4.91
C GLY A 438 28.88 -4.63 -3.95
N GLN A 439 27.79 -4.04 -4.38
CA GLN A 439 26.60 -3.80 -3.56
C GLN A 439 25.37 -4.53 -4.10
N GLY A 440 25.36 -4.88 -5.38
CA GLY A 440 24.20 -5.44 -6.08
C GLY A 440 24.01 -6.94 -5.82
N GLU A 441 22.80 -7.38 -6.08
CA GLU A 441 22.40 -8.78 -5.95
C GLU A 441 22.91 -9.59 -7.16
N VAL A 442 23.78 -10.55 -6.92
CA VAL A 442 24.41 -11.39 -7.96
C VAL A 442 23.39 -12.19 -8.80
N ALA A 443 22.23 -12.48 -8.24
CA ALA A 443 21.14 -13.16 -8.93
C ALA A 443 20.36 -12.25 -9.91
N SER A 444 20.55 -10.95 -9.85
CA SER A 444 19.89 -9.99 -10.73
C SER A 444 20.41 -10.06 -12.16
N ALA A 445 19.51 -9.99 -13.15
CA ALA A 445 19.88 -9.86 -14.56
C ALA A 445 20.77 -8.62 -14.80
N TRP A 446 20.47 -7.52 -14.13
CA TRP A 446 21.26 -6.28 -14.20
C TRP A 446 22.68 -6.44 -13.66
N TRP A 447 22.87 -7.25 -12.62
CA TRP A 447 24.21 -7.56 -12.11
C TRP A 447 25.04 -8.31 -13.15
N THR A 448 24.43 -9.30 -13.81
CA THR A 448 25.10 -10.07 -14.87
C THR A 448 25.54 -9.16 -16.01
N LEU A 449 24.65 -8.32 -16.52
CA LEU A 449 24.94 -7.34 -17.57
C LEU A 449 26.00 -6.31 -17.13
N GLY A 450 25.88 -5.83 -15.89
CA GLY A 450 26.85 -4.91 -15.29
C GLY A 450 28.24 -5.52 -15.19
N TYR A 451 28.34 -6.79 -14.79
CA TYR A 451 29.63 -7.48 -14.70
C TYR A 451 30.29 -7.69 -16.08
N GLU A 452 29.54 -8.06 -17.09
CA GLU A 452 30.06 -8.17 -18.46
C GLU A 452 30.58 -6.82 -18.97
N ARG A 453 29.84 -5.75 -18.73
CA ARG A 453 30.26 -4.38 -19.06
C ARG A 453 31.48 -3.95 -18.26
N TYR A 454 31.56 -4.29 -16.99
CA TYR A 454 32.71 -4.02 -16.14
C TYR A 454 33.99 -4.67 -16.71
N LEU A 455 33.92 -5.93 -17.13
CA LEU A 455 35.06 -6.62 -17.75
C LEU A 455 35.51 -5.93 -19.03
N LEU A 456 34.54 -5.47 -19.84
CA LEU A 456 34.83 -4.74 -21.08
C LEU A 456 35.54 -3.42 -20.81
N LEU A 457 34.98 -2.60 -19.90
CA LEU A 457 35.54 -1.29 -19.52
C LEU A 457 36.94 -1.43 -18.87
N CYS A 458 37.14 -2.44 -18.02
CA CYS A 458 38.46 -2.73 -17.47
C CYS A 458 39.48 -3.00 -18.57
N LYS A 459 39.12 -3.81 -19.57
CA LYS A 459 39.98 -4.10 -20.73
C LYS A 459 40.30 -2.84 -21.54
N GLU A 460 39.28 -2.02 -21.83
CA GLU A 460 39.44 -0.78 -22.60
C GLU A 460 40.33 0.25 -21.89
N GLN A 461 40.23 0.33 -20.54
CA GLN A 461 41.03 1.25 -19.73
C GLN A 461 42.37 0.65 -19.26
N GLY A 462 42.70 -0.60 -19.61
CA GLY A 462 43.90 -1.27 -19.16
C GLY A 462 43.99 -1.51 -17.66
N ARG A 463 42.83 -1.61 -16.98
CA ARG A 463 42.72 -1.86 -15.52
C ARG A 463 42.53 -3.37 -15.26
N PRO A 464 43.15 -3.92 -14.19
CA PRO A 464 42.88 -5.29 -13.80
C PRO A 464 41.41 -5.43 -13.33
N SER A 465 40.73 -6.47 -13.83
CA SER A 465 39.36 -6.78 -13.39
C SER A 465 39.35 -7.65 -12.14
N LYS A 466 38.34 -7.46 -11.27
CA LYS A 466 38.08 -8.33 -10.12
C LYS A 466 37.18 -9.49 -10.54
N THR A 467 37.32 -10.63 -9.85
CA THR A 467 36.39 -11.75 -10.02
C THR A 467 35.03 -11.47 -9.38
N LYS A 468 34.03 -12.30 -9.69
CA LYS A 468 32.69 -12.20 -9.06
C LYS A 468 32.78 -12.31 -7.55
N GLU A 469 33.59 -13.24 -7.06
CA GLU A 469 33.81 -13.49 -5.64
C GLU A 469 34.45 -12.28 -4.96
N GLN A 470 35.47 -11.68 -5.58
CA GLN A 470 36.13 -10.47 -5.05
C GLN A 470 35.21 -9.25 -5.00
N LEU A 471 34.22 -9.15 -5.91
CA LEU A 471 33.23 -8.09 -5.89
C LEU A 471 32.15 -8.34 -4.84
N ALA A 472 31.81 -9.61 -4.59
CA ALA A 472 30.80 -10.01 -3.60
C ALA A 472 31.32 -10.02 -2.15
N GLU A 473 32.63 -9.95 -1.91
CA GLU A 473 33.26 -9.98 -0.59
C GLU A 473 33.03 -8.76 0.30
N ASN A 474 32.27 -7.75 -0.15
CA ASN A 474 31.97 -6.59 0.69
C ASN A 474 31.09 -6.99 1.88
N THR A 475 31.74 -7.03 3.03
CA THR A 475 31.24 -7.42 4.35
C THR A 475 30.06 -6.56 4.81
N ARG A 476 28.85 -7.02 4.55
CA ARG A 476 27.64 -6.54 5.23
C ARG A 476 27.39 -7.36 6.48
N VAL A 477 26.84 -6.73 7.50
CA VAL A 477 26.22 -7.47 8.61
C VAL A 477 25.06 -8.28 8.01
N VAL A 478 25.25 -9.59 7.86
CA VAL A 478 24.24 -10.46 7.28
C VAL A 478 23.23 -10.77 8.38
N LEU A 479 22.08 -10.10 8.34
CA LEU A 479 20.91 -10.54 9.09
C LEU A 479 20.42 -11.87 8.51
N ARG A 480 19.97 -12.77 9.40
CA ARG A 480 19.40 -14.04 8.96
C ARG A 480 17.99 -13.83 8.44
N PRO A 481 17.57 -14.58 7.40
CA PRO A 481 16.19 -14.60 6.96
C PRO A 481 15.23 -14.85 8.13
N LEU A 482 14.13 -14.13 8.12
CA LEU A 482 13.07 -14.27 9.11
C LEU A 482 12.27 -15.53 8.81
N THR A 483 12.05 -16.35 9.83
CA THR A 483 11.32 -17.62 9.70
C THR A 483 10.14 -17.75 10.65
N SER A 484 10.01 -16.83 11.61
CA SER A 484 9.00 -16.93 12.66
C SER A 484 8.67 -15.58 13.29
N VAL A 485 7.51 -15.52 13.95
CA VAL A 485 7.09 -14.43 14.82
C VAL A 485 6.85 -14.95 16.22
N ARG A 486 7.11 -14.12 17.24
CA ARG A 486 6.86 -14.43 18.64
C ARG A 486 5.55 -13.77 19.09
N LEU A 487 4.57 -14.57 19.45
CA LEU A 487 3.25 -14.09 19.90
C LEU A 487 3.30 -13.63 21.37
N ASP A 488 3.99 -14.39 22.21
CA ASP A 488 4.23 -14.10 23.63
C ASP A 488 5.55 -14.76 24.08
N ASP A 489 5.85 -14.73 25.38
CA ASP A 489 7.12 -15.26 25.92
C ASP A 489 7.29 -16.78 25.72
N LYS A 490 6.23 -17.50 25.39
CA LYS A 490 6.22 -18.97 25.30
C LYS A 490 5.88 -19.49 23.92
N GLU A 491 5.25 -18.67 23.08
CA GLU A 491 4.67 -19.12 21.82
C GLU A 491 5.24 -18.40 20.60
N THR A 492 5.66 -19.21 19.65
CA THR A 492 6.17 -18.77 18.33
C THR A 492 5.41 -19.49 17.23
N VAL A 493 5.17 -18.80 16.13
CA VAL A 493 4.67 -19.40 14.89
C VAL A 493 5.73 -19.24 13.81
N ALA A 494 6.04 -20.32 13.09
CA ALA A 494 7.06 -20.33 12.06
C ALA A 494 6.46 -20.53 10.66
N LEU A 495 7.20 -20.05 9.66
CA LEU A 495 6.96 -20.38 8.27
C LEU A 495 7.16 -21.89 8.04
N ALA A 496 6.45 -22.43 7.06
CA ALA A 496 6.44 -23.83 6.69
C ALA A 496 5.88 -24.81 7.75
N GLU A 497 5.40 -24.34 8.91
CA GLU A 497 4.64 -25.18 9.83
C GLU A 497 3.36 -25.72 9.15
N LEU A 498 2.92 -26.90 9.54
CA LEU A 498 1.63 -27.42 9.09
C LEU A 498 0.49 -26.57 9.67
N ARG A 499 -0.44 -26.19 8.83
CA ARG A 499 -1.62 -25.41 9.23
C ARG A 499 -2.37 -26.06 10.39
N ALA A 500 -2.54 -27.39 10.34
CA ALA A 500 -3.25 -28.14 11.37
C ALA A 500 -2.57 -28.06 12.75
N ASP A 501 -1.24 -28.07 12.78
CA ASP A 501 -0.47 -27.96 14.02
C ASP A 501 -0.59 -26.58 14.64
N VAL A 502 -0.55 -25.53 13.80
CA VAL A 502 -0.76 -24.14 14.26
C VAL A 502 -2.17 -23.97 14.80
N ALA A 503 -3.20 -24.44 14.08
CA ALA A 503 -4.59 -24.37 14.51
C ALA A 503 -4.83 -25.08 15.85
N SER A 504 -4.19 -26.22 16.08
CA SER A 504 -4.30 -26.95 17.34
C SER A 504 -3.72 -26.20 18.54
N ARG A 505 -2.70 -25.35 18.32
CA ARG A 505 -2.03 -24.57 19.38
C ARG A 505 -2.70 -23.22 19.63
N LEU A 506 -3.06 -22.50 18.54
CA LEU A 506 -3.58 -21.14 18.65
C LEU A 506 -5.08 -21.09 18.94
N GLY A 507 -5.77 -22.21 18.76
CA GLY A 507 -7.23 -22.30 18.90
C GLY A 507 -7.96 -21.97 17.60
N PRO A 508 -9.27 -21.70 17.68
CA PRO A 508 -10.09 -21.51 16.51
C PRO A 508 -9.69 -20.25 15.73
N GLU A 509 -9.52 -20.41 14.43
CA GLU A 509 -9.25 -19.35 13.48
C GLU A 509 -10.51 -18.93 12.72
N LYS A 510 -10.54 -17.68 12.26
CA LYS A 510 -11.46 -17.25 11.20
C LYS A 510 -10.78 -17.47 9.84
N VAL A 511 -11.33 -18.39 9.06
CA VAL A 511 -10.84 -18.66 7.71
C VAL A 511 -11.40 -17.61 6.75
N ILE A 512 -10.52 -16.90 6.05
CA ILE A 512 -10.88 -15.91 5.04
C ILE A 512 -10.35 -16.41 3.69
N PRO A 513 -11.21 -16.66 2.70
CA PRO A 513 -10.77 -16.99 1.35
C PRO A 513 -9.90 -15.86 0.79
N MET A 514 -8.82 -16.22 0.06
CA MET A 514 -7.92 -15.21 -0.51
C MET A 514 -8.46 -14.69 -1.84
N ALA A 515 -8.60 -15.57 -2.81
CA ALA A 515 -9.20 -15.30 -4.11
C ALA A 515 -9.76 -16.59 -4.71
N ARG A 516 -10.72 -16.49 -5.61
CA ARG A 516 -11.31 -17.66 -6.28
C ARG A 516 -10.25 -18.42 -7.06
N GLY A 517 -10.31 -19.74 -7.00
CA GLY A 517 -9.37 -20.62 -7.70
C GLY A 517 -7.99 -20.76 -7.09
N THR A 518 -7.75 -20.24 -5.87
CA THR A 518 -6.55 -20.52 -5.08
C THR A 518 -6.86 -21.47 -3.93
N SER A 519 -5.88 -22.35 -3.60
CA SER A 519 -5.93 -23.18 -2.40
C SER A 519 -5.45 -22.44 -1.14
N LEU A 520 -5.01 -21.19 -1.30
CA LEU A 520 -4.54 -20.38 -0.19
C LEU A 520 -5.71 -19.77 0.57
N VAL A 521 -5.57 -19.73 1.89
CA VAL A 521 -6.50 -19.08 2.80
C VAL A 521 -5.74 -18.14 3.74
N ARG A 522 -6.42 -17.12 4.22
CA ARG A 522 -5.95 -16.27 5.31
C ARG A 522 -6.64 -16.73 6.60
N LEU A 523 -5.85 -17.09 7.57
CA LEU A 523 -6.29 -17.54 8.89
C LEU A 523 -6.10 -16.39 9.86
N ARG A 524 -7.18 -15.88 10.40
CA ARG A 524 -7.14 -14.75 11.32
C ARG A 524 -7.25 -15.24 12.75
N TYR A 525 -6.25 -14.88 13.55
CA TYR A 525 -6.19 -15.08 14.99
C TYR A 525 -6.28 -13.73 15.70
N GLU A 526 -7.49 -13.15 15.76
CA GLU A 526 -7.72 -11.78 16.24
C GLU A 526 -7.16 -11.54 17.64
N GLN A 527 -7.42 -12.47 18.57
CA GLN A 527 -6.95 -12.35 19.94
C GLN A 527 -5.42 -12.46 20.08
N ARG A 528 -4.75 -12.98 19.05
CA ARG A 528 -3.29 -13.13 18.99
C ARG A 528 -2.62 -12.03 18.19
N GLY A 529 -3.37 -11.22 17.47
CA GLY A 529 -2.86 -10.10 16.66
C GLY A 529 -2.02 -10.52 15.46
N VAL A 530 -2.26 -11.71 14.92
CA VAL A 530 -1.56 -12.26 13.76
C VAL A 530 -2.54 -12.92 12.79
N ASP A 531 -2.33 -12.68 11.50
CA ASP A 531 -2.98 -13.43 10.43
C ASP A 531 -1.93 -14.32 9.74
N LEU A 532 -2.32 -15.52 9.32
CA LEU A 532 -1.47 -16.43 8.57
C LEU A 532 -1.99 -16.59 7.17
N ILE A 533 -1.12 -16.58 6.18
CA ILE A 533 -1.45 -17.01 4.82
C ILE A 533 -0.92 -18.43 4.67
N ALA A 534 -1.82 -19.38 4.41
CA ALA A 534 -1.47 -20.79 4.38
C ALA A 534 -2.25 -21.55 3.29
N GLY A 535 -1.58 -22.54 2.71
CA GLY A 535 -2.20 -23.68 2.06
C GLY A 535 -2.23 -24.87 3.04
N GLU A 536 -1.50 -25.91 2.74
CA GLU A 536 -1.20 -26.98 3.70
C GLU A 536 -0.21 -26.51 4.79
N ARG A 537 0.69 -25.60 4.42
CA ARG A 537 1.71 -25.01 5.28
C ARG A 537 1.60 -23.49 5.30
N VAL A 538 2.11 -22.89 6.37
CA VAL A 538 2.20 -21.45 6.55
C VAL A 538 3.21 -20.86 5.55
N LEU A 539 2.76 -19.92 4.73
CA LEU A 539 3.55 -19.22 3.72
C LEU A 539 3.93 -17.80 4.14
N ALA A 540 3.05 -17.13 4.87
CA ALA A 540 3.31 -15.79 5.39
C ALA A 540 2.65 -15.57 6.74
N LEU A 541 3.24 -14.67 7.52
CA LEU A 541 2.82 -14.25 8.86
C LEU A 541 2.60 -12.74 8.82
N CYS A 542 1.36 -12.29 8.92
CA CYS A 542 1.00 -10.88 8.89
C CYS A 542 0.73 -10.39 10.32
N VAL A 543 1.60 -9.51 10.82
CA VAL A 543 1.56 -8.97 12.18
C VAL A 543 0.99 -7.56 12.15
N GLN A 544 -0.06 -7.32 12.93
CA GLN A 544 -0.76 -6.04 13.02
C GLN A 544 -0.92 -5.56 14.47
N SER A 545 -0.53 -6.37 15.43
CA SER A 545 -0.57 -6.03 16.84
C SER A 545 0.80 -5.65 17.38
N PRO A 546 0.94 -4.57 18.17
CA PRO A 546 2.19 -4.23 18.83
C PRO A 546 2.63 -5.26 19.88
N ALA A 547 1.73 -6.17 20.31
CA ALA A 547 2.06 -7.24 21.23
C ALA A 547 2.92 -8.32 20.59
N VAL A 548 2.81 -8.53 19.27
CA VAL A 548 3.57 -9.53 18.53
C VAL A 548 4.92 -8.99 18.09
N ALA A 549 5.98 -9.77 18.27
CA ALA A 549 7.34 -9.38 17.91
C ALA A 549 7.88 -10.19 16.72
N VAL A 550 8.49 -9.50 15.77
CA VAL A 550 9.33 -10.10 14.73
C VAL A 550 10.78 -10.00 15.19
N LEU A 551 11.47 -11.13 15.27
CA LEU A 551 12.81 -11.23 15.84
C LEU A 551 13.88 -11.17 14.75
N LEU A 552 14.61 -10.05 14.67
CA LEU A 552 15.80 -9.93 13.85
C LEU A 552 16.99 -10.59 14.55
N ARG A 553 17.69 -11.46 13.82
CA ARG A 553 18.88 -12.17 14.31
C ARG A 553 20.09 -11.78 13.47
N ALA A 554 21.04 -11.11 14.08
CA ALA A 554 22.32 -10.79 13.45
C ALA A 554 23.30 -11.95 13.62
N ALA A 555 23.89 -12.41 12.50
CA ALA A 555 25.01 -13.32 12.54
C ALA A 555 26.32 -12.52 12.71
N GLY A 556 26.88 -12.47 13.91
CA GLY A 556 28.17 -11.85 14.22
C GLY A 556 29.05 -12.84 14.99
N LEU A 557 30.37 -12.57 15.00
CA LEU A 557 31.40 -13.37 15.68
C LEU A 557 31.00 -13.79 17.11
N GLY A 558 30.27 -14.91 17.23
CA GLY A 558 30.06 -15.61 18.49
C GLY A 558 28.87 -15.17 19.37
N THR A 559 28.18 -14.08 19.07
CA THR A 559 26.99 -13.65 19.83
C THR A 559 25.81 -13.34 18.89
N LEU A 560 24.73 -14.09 19.07
CA LEU A 560 23.44 -13.78 18.43
C LEU A 560 22.85 -12.53 19.14
N LYS A 561 22.83 -11.41 18.45
CA LYS A 561 22.07 -10.24 18.90
C LYS A 561 20.66 -10.34 18.34
N GLU A 562 19.68 -10.51 19.20
CA GLU A 562 18.27 -10.44 18.82
C GLU A 562 17.75 -9.00 19.01
N THR A 563 17.03 -8.50 18.02
CA THR A 563 16.36 -7.21 18.07
C THR A 563 14.90 -7.39 17.64
N GLU A 564 13.99 -6.74 18.33
CA GLU A 564 12.56 -6.87 18.08
C GLU A 564 12.06 -5.76 17.15
N LEU A 565 11.34 -6.16 16.11
CA LEU A 565 10.49 -5.27 15.32
C LEU A 565 9.04 -5.42 15.79
N ARG A 566 8.35 -4.29 15.94
CA ARG A 566 6.94 -4.26 16.38
C ARG A 566 6.14 -3.24 15.58
N VAL A 567 4.87 -3.50 15.45
CA VAL A 567 3.88 -2.53 14.97
C VAL A 567 3.84 -1.33 15.92
N GLY A 568 3.68 -0.12 15.37
CA GLY A 568 3.74 1.15 16.12
C GLY A 568 5.14 1.75 16.24
N MET A 569 6.19 1.02 15.86
CA MET A 569 7.58 1.54 15.82
C MET A 569 7.67 2.72 14.85
N GLY A 570 8.42 3.76 15.24
CA GLY A 570 8.69 4.89 14.35
C GLY A 570 9.56 4.51 13.15
N LYS A 571 9.35 5.16 12.01
CA LYS A 571 10.15 4.96 10.79
C LYS A 571 11.64 5.11 11.03
N ASP A 572 12.06 6.16 11.75
CA ASP A 572 13.49 6.43 12.03
C ASP A 572 14.13 5.32 12.88
N GLN A 573 13.36 4.74 13.79
CA GLN A 573 13.80 3.60 14.59
C GLN A 573 13.93 2.33 13.73
N LEU A 574 12.99 2.10 12.82
CA LEU A 574 13.07 1.01 11.84
C LEU A 574 14.31 1.20 10.95
N ASP A 575 14.52 2.40 10.42
CA ASP A 575 15.65 2.73 9.56
C ASP A 575 16.99 2.52 10.26
N ALA A 576 17.08 2.87 11.55
CA ALA A 576 18.27 2.61 12.36
C ALA A 576 18.55 1.11 12.59
N LEU A 577 17.49 0.29 12.74
CA LEU A 577 17.63 -1.17 12.92
C LEU A 577 17.99 -1.91 11.65
N LEU A 578 17.54 -1.42 10.50
CA LEU A 578 17.69 -2.03 9.17
C LEU A 578 18.63 -1.22 8.27
N THR A 579 19.52 -0.41 8.84
CA THR A 579 20.40 0.53 8.12
C THR A 579 21.20 -0.14 7.00
N ASP A 580 21.67 -1.37 7.23
CA ASP A 580 22.53 -2.09 6.27
C ASP A 580 21.71 -3.05 5.37
N GLN A 581 20.39 -2.97 5.42
CA GLN A 581 19.52 -3.84 4.64
C GLN A 581 18.92 -3.12 3.44
N ASP A 582 18.98 -3.78 2.31
CA ASP A 582 18.33 -3.32 1.10
C ASP A 582 16.84 -3.58 1.14
N TYR A 583 16.08 -2.67 0.59
CA TYR A 583 14.66 -2.90 0.40
C TYR A 583 14.16 -2.39 -0.95
N ASP A 584 13.15 -3.09 -1.46
CA ASP A 584 12.32 -2.62 -2.55
C ASP A 584 11.21 -1.75 -2.01
N PHE A 585 11.06 -0.59 -2.61
CA PHE A 585 9.98 0.30 -2.32
C PHE A 585 8.74 -0.10 -3.13
N ARG A 586 7.59 -0.20 -2.47
CA ARG A 586 6.29 -0.47 -3.08
C ARG A 586 5.29 0.58 -2.63
N GLN A 587 4.94 1.47 -3.54
CA GLN A 587 3.81 2.39 -3.35
C GLN A 587 2.69 1.91 -4.24
N LEU A 588 1.63 1.34 -3.65
CA LEU A 588 0.66 0.56 -4.42
C LEU A 588 -0.64 1.31 -4.72
N THR A 589 -1.26 1.95 -3.76
CA THR A 589 -2.57 2.58 -3.96
C THR A 589 -2.70 3.92 -3.25
N ASP A 590 -2.08 4.05 -2.10
CA ASP A 590 -2.13 5.22 -1.25
C ASP A 590 -0.73 5.84 -1.18
N PRO A 591 -0.53 7.09 -1.60
CA PRO A 591 0.76 7.75 -1.50
C PRO A 591 1.27 7.88 -0.06
N GLU A 592 0.38 7.78 0.93
CA GLU A 592 0.75 7.78 2.34
C GLU A 592 1.12 6.39 2.88
N VAL A 593 0.88 5.35 2.08
CA VAL A 593 1.15 3.96 2.46
C VAL A 593 2.29 3.40 1.64
N ASN A 594 3.38 3.11 2.30
CA ASN A 594 4.57 2.55 1.70
C ASN A 594 4.81 1.13 2.21
N TYR A 595 4.95 0.18 1.28
CA TYR A 595 5.55 -1.10 1.60
C TYR A 595 7.03 -1.09 1.26
N ARG A 596 7.87 -1.53 2.21
CA ARG A 596 9.28 -1.80 2.02
C ARG A 596 9.49 -3.29 2.11
N PHE A 597 9.98 -3.88 1.05
CA PHE A 597 10.26 -5.31 1.02
C PHE A 597 11.76 -5.56 1.14
N TYR A 598 12.18 -6.04 2.29
CA TYR A 598 13.54 -6.48 2.59
C TYR A 598 13.65 -7.95 2.16
N ARG A 599 14.03 -8.15 0.91
CA ARG A 599 14.01 -9.47 0.25
C ARG A 599 14.85 -10.49 0.99
N ASP A 600 16.10 -10.14 1.34
CA ASP A 600 17.04 -11.05 1.99
C ASP A 600 16.56 -11.48 3.38
N LEU A 601 15.66 -10.71 3.98
CA LEU A 601 15.04 -11.03 5.26
C LEU A 601 13.70 -11.75 5.09
N GLY A 602 13.09 -11.73 3.92
CA GLY A 602 11.70 -12.14 3.74
C GLY A 602 10.73 -11.28 4.57
N LEU A 603 10.98 -9.97 4.65
CA LEU A 603 10.21 -9.03 5.45
C LEU A 603 9.61 -7.93 4.58
N ALA A 604 8.29 -7.81 4.58
CA ALA A 604 7.64 -6.61 4.11
C ALA A 604 7.15 -5.76 5.29
N VAL A 605 7.36 -4.46 5.22
CA VAL A 605 6.96 -3.49 6.25
C VAL A 605 6.07 -2.44 5.63
N ARG A 606 4.84 -2.33 6.13
CA ARG A 606 3.94 -1.24 5.79
C ARG A 606 4.17 -0.07 6.74
N VAL A 607 4.44 1.10 6.17
CA VAL A 607 4.63 2.34 6.94
C VAL A 607 3.54 3.32 6.54
N ARG A 608 2.82 3.88 7.52
CA ARG A 608 1.86 4.96 7.35
C ARG A 608 2.13 6.03 8.40
N ASP A 609 2.10 7.29 8.01
CA ASP A 609 2.33 8.44 8.91
C ASP A 609 3.62 8.32 9.75
N GLY A 610 4.67 7.79 9.14
CA GLY A 610 5.97 7.60 9.80
C GLY A 610 6.00 6.50 10.87
N LYS A 611 4.99 5.62 10.92
CA LYS A 611 4.93 4.47 11.84
C LYS A 611 4.76 3.15 11.11
N VAL A 612 5.32 2.10 11.67
CA VAL A 612 5.10 0.73 11.20
C VAL A 612 3.66 0.33 11.53
N GLU A 613 2.87 0.04 10.49
CA GLU A 613 1.47 -0.36 10.61
C GLU A 613 1.30 -1.89 10.51
N GLU A 614 2.11 -2.53 9.68
CA GLU A 614 2.06 -3.98 9.47
C GLU A 614 3.46 -4.52 9.19
N LEU A 615 3.74 -5.72 9.67
CA LEU A 615 4.93 -6.50 9.35
C LEU A 615 4.47 -7.80 8.71
N VAL A 616 5.01 -8.14 7.55
CA VAL A 616 4.73 -9.42 6.87
C VAL A 616 6.02 -10.20 6.75
N VAL A 617 6.09 -11.35 7.43
CA VAL A 617 7.18 -12.30 7.30
C VAL A 617 6.76 -13.35 6.29
N VAL A 618 7.54 -13.53 5.25
CA VAL A 618 7.22 -14.43 4.13
C VAL A 618 8.36 -15.38 3.87
N GLN A 619 8.03 -16.60 3.47
CA GLN A 619 9.04 -17.52 2.99
C GLN A 619 9.69 -16.92 1.74
N ILE A 620 11.01 -16.68 1.82
CA ILE A 620 11.79 -16.26 0.66
C ILE A 620 11.60 -17.35 -0.39
N PRO A 621 11.09 -17.02 -1.58
CA PRO A 621 11.08 -17.96 -2.68
C PRO A 621 12.52 -18.46 -2.83
N GLN A 622 12.75 -19.77 -2.89
CA GLN A 622 14.08 -20.36 -3.12
C GLN A 622 14.52 -20.03 -4.55
N ARG A 623 14.78 -18.77 -4.78
CA ARG A 623 15.43 -18.25 -5.98
C ARG A 623 16.90 -18.13 -5.60
N HIS A 624 17.58 -19.28 -5.60
CA HIS A 624 19.03 -19.46 -5.42
C HIS A 624 19.72 -18.64 -4.33
N LEU A 625 19.98 -19.34 -3.24
CA LEU A 625 21.23 -19.12 -2.52
C LEU A 625 22.37 -19.66 -3.42
N PRO A 626 23.40 -18.88 -3.77
CA PRO A 626 24.58 -19.44 -4.40
C PRO A 626 25.19 -20.43 -3.42
N GLY A 627 25.27 -21.69 -3.78
CA GLY A 627 26.01 -22.70 -3.04
C GLY A 627 25.25 -23.90 -2.45
N SER A 628 24.01 -24.17 -2.85
CA SER A 628 23.34 -25.47 -2.56
C SER A 628 23.30 -26.32 -3.85
N GLY A 629 24.44 -26.69 -4.35
CA GLY A 629 24.66 -27.72 -5.36
C GLY A 629 25.53 -28.82 -4.77
#